data_3788384e7c45b69bd310f32449bb1218
#
_entry.id   3788384e7c45b69bd310f32449bb1218
#
_cell.length_a   1.000
_cell.length_b   1.000
_cell.length_c   1.000
_cell.angle_alpha   90.00
_cell.angle_beta   90.00
_cell.angle_gamma   90.00
#
_symmetry.space_group_name_H-M   'P 1'
#
loop_
_entity.id
_entity.type
_entity.pdbx_description
1 polymer ?
#
loop_
_entity_poly.entity_id
_entity_poly.type
_entity_poly.pdbx_seq_one_letter_code
_entity_poly.pdbx_strand_id
1 'polypeptide(L)'
;MKFRELLYMFGLKPKVKSFGFDIVDVEFDDNQTCQWALWKNPKNHHSLPRIKDYSVLKLFLKSGDFAIDLGAHVGDTTLSMGLCVGKEGLVLALEPNPATYRILEANSRLNQDITHIVPVNVAAMDHDGSYVFQYNEPSLMNGGYQKGISRFRHASFFNVDVKGVNLSQLLIRDYKEKLNNLKFIKTDLEGGDYTAFLTIKDIVKKHMPVIQSEINGVMSTSTRNNYVQNLKELNYHVFSLSSESLESIQDLKQEMIDSKKTFDIFAIPPAMIENFNKSSINVAR
;
A
#
# COMPACT_ATOMS: atom_id res chain seq x y z
N MET A 1 -19.54 15.38 -16.93
CA MET A 1 -18.27 15.63 -17.62
C MET A 1 -17.85 17.07 -17.37
N LYS A 2 -16.62 17.30 -16.85
CA LYS A 2 -16.12 18.67 -16.63
C LYS A 2 -15.64 19.25 -17.96
N PHE A 3 -15.74 20.57 -18.16
CA PHE A 3 -15.31 21.25 -19.40
C PHE A 3 -13.89 20.90 -19.85
N ARG A 4 -12.94 20.75 -18.90
CA ARG A 4 -11.56 20.31 -19.15
C ARG A 4 -11.48 18.91 -19.78
N GLU A 5 -12.41 18.02 -19.43
CA GLU A 5 -12.44 16.64 -19.93
C GLU A 5 -12.83 16.61 -21.42
N LEU A 6 -13.73 17.53 -21.82
CA LEU A 6 -14.08 17.75 -23.21
C LEU A 6 -12.86 18.23 -24.04
N LEU A 7 -12.10 19.20 -23.52
CA LEU A 7 -10.87 19.67 -24.17
C LEU A 7 -9.85 18.54 -24.35
N TYR A 8 -9.69 17.67 -23.34
CA TYR A 8 -8.77 16.55 -23.40
C TYR A 8 -9.15 15.50 -24.45
N MET A 9 -10.46 15.27 -24.66
CA MET A 9 -10.95 14.39 -25.74
C MET A 9 -10.59 14.90 -27.13
N PHE A 10 -10.46 16.23 -27.32
CA PHE A 10 -10.00 16.85 -28.55
C PHE A 10 -8.47 16.98 -28.65
N GLY A 11 -7.71 16.29 -27.78
CA GLY A 11 -6.24 16.32 -27.80
C GLY A 11 -5.62 17.56 -27.16
N LEU A 12 -6.41 18.50 -26.63
CA LEU A 12 -5.94 19.72 -25.97
C LEU A 12 -5.62 19.45 -24.50
N LYS A 13 -4.72 18.49 -24.23
CA LYS A 13 -4.34 18.12 -22.86
C LYS A 13 -2.98 18.73 -22.50
N PRO A 14 -2.78 19.17 -21.22
CA PRO A 14 -1.49 19.66 -20.77
C PRO A 14 -0.45 18.52 -20.76
N LYS A 15 0.82 18.89 -20.80
CA LYS A 15 1.91 17.93 -20.54
C LYS A 15 1.86 17.41 -19.12
N VAL A 16 2.32 16.18 -18.93
CA VAL A 16 2.57 15.62 -17.61
C VAL A 16 3.49 16.55 -16.84
N LYS A 17 3.12 16.83 -15.58
CA LYS A 17 3.88 17.72 -14.69
C LYS A 17 4.74 16.89 -13.75
N SER A 18 6.00 17.27 -13.63
CA SER A 18 6.92 16.73 -12.63
C SER A 18 7.14 17.76 -11.54
N PHE A 19 7.14 17.30 -10.28
CA PHE A 19 7.34 18.13 -9.11
C PHE A 19 8.58 17.64 -8.35
N GLY A 20 9.42 18.57 -7.89
CA GLY A 20 10.55 18.28 -7.00
C GLY A 20 10.09 17.94 -5.58
N PHE A 21 11.04 17.81 -4.67
CA PHE A 21 10.81 17.67 -3.23
C PHE A 21 11.79 18.53 -2.45
N ASP A 22 11.44 18.84 -1.22
CA ASP A 22 12.34 19.39 -0.22
C ASP A 22 12.66 18.30 0.80
N ILE A 23 13.86 18.34 1.39
CA ILE A 23 14.20 17.44 2.49
C ILE A 23 13.84 18.17 3.79
N VAL A 24 13.05 17.50 4.62
CA VAL A 24 12.63 17.99 5.94
C VAL A 24 12.92 16.91 6.99
N ASP A 25 13.17 17.35 8.21
CA ASP A 25 13.29 16.45 9.36
C ASP A 25 11.89 16.18 9.93
N VAL A 26 11.62 14.92 10.28
CA VAL A 26 10.37 14.47 10.87
C VAL A 26 10.68 13.72 12.15
N GLU A 27 10.05 14.14 13.24
CA GLU A 27 10.16 13.48 14.55
C GLU A 27 9.15 12.32 14.63
N PHE A 28 9.65 11.15 15.00
CA PHE A 28 8.86 9.98 15.36
C PHE A 28 8.81 9.79 16.87
N ASP A 29 7.99 8.89 17.36
CA ASP A 29 8.01 8.48 18.77
C ASP A 29 9.45 8.05 19.17
N ASP A 30 9.75 8.14 20.47
CA ASP A 30 11.07 7.82 21.05
C ASP A 30 12.20 8.79 20.69
N ASN A 31 11.89 10.04 20.34
CA ASN A 31 12.84 11.12 19.94
C ASN A 31 13.70 10.74 18.72
N GLN A 32 13.21 9.84 17.89
CA GLN A 32 13.88 9.49 16.63
C GLN A 32 13.53 10.51 15.56
N THR A 33 14.54 11.16 14.98
CA THR A 33 14.39 12.06 13.83
C THR A 33 14.77 11.35 12.55
N CYS A 34 13.93 11.47 11.53
CA CYS A 34 14.16 10.92 10.19
C CYS A 34 14.12 12.03 9.15
N GLN A 35 14.88 11.87 8.08
CA GLN A 35 14.77 12.74 6.92
C GLN A 35 13.64 12.28 6.00
N TRP A 36 12.92 13.24 5.43
CA TRP A 36 11.82 13.00 4.54
C TRP A 36 11.85 13.87 3.29
N ALA A 37 11.73 13.26 2.11
CA ALA A 37 11.56 13.97 0.86
C ALA A 37 10.09 14.42 0.71
N LEU A 38 9.81 15.64 1.14
CA LEU A 38 8.48 16.24 1.05
C LEU A 38 8.18 16.63 -0.40
N TRP A 39 7.29 15.84 -1.04
CA TRP A 39 6.94 16.04 -2.44
C TRP A 39 6.15 17.34 -2.67
N LYS A 40 6.62 18.20 -3.56
CA LYS A 40 6.01 19.51 -3.89
C LYS A 40 4.78 19.42 -4.82
N ASN A 41 4.23 18.23 -5.05
CA ASN A 41 3.01 18.10 -5.82
C ASN A 41 1.82 18.68 -5.02
N PRO A 42 1.14 19.74 -5.53
CA PRO A 42 0.06 20.40 -4.79
C PRO A 42 -1.20 19.53 -4.61
N LYS A 43 -1.23 18.37 -5.24
CA LYS A 43 -2.28 17.35 -5.10
C LYS A 43 -1.92 16.26 -4.08
N ASN A 44 -0.69 16.26 -3.60
CA ASN A 44 -0.26 15.29 -2.60
C ASN A 44 -0.88 15.66 -1.24
N HIS A 45 -1.85 14.87 -0.80
CA HIS A 45 -2.50 15.03 0.51
C HIS A 45 -1.72 14.31 1.62
N HIS A 46 -0.86 13.34 1.27
CA HIS A 46 0.02 12.61 2.19
C HIS A 46 1.39 13.30 2.22
N SER A 47 1.45 14.47 2.86
CA SER A 47 2.67 15.28 2.85
C SER A 47 3.76 14.78 3.78
N LEU A 48 3.41 14.03 4.85
CA LEU A 48 4.33 13.51 5.86
C LEU A 48 4.13 12.00 6.08
N PRO A 49 5.12 11.28 6.62
CA PRO A 49 4.99 9.86 6.94
C PRO A 49 3.93 9.63 8.02
N ARG A 50 3.37 8.42 8.06
CA ARG A 50 2.30 8.02 9.00
C ARG A 50 2.88 7.68 10.38
N ILE A 51 3.28 8.69 11.12
CA ILE A 51 3.89 8.55 12.45
C ILE A 51 2.96 7.80 13.42
N LYS A 52 1.65 8.06 13.38
CA LYS A 52 0.66 7.40 14.25
C LYS A 52 0.60 5.88 14.06
N ASP A 53 0.87 5.40 12.84
CA ASP A 53 0.84 3.96 12.57
C ASP A 53 2.09 3.25 13.11
N TYR A 54 3.17 3.97 13.38
CA TYR A 54 4.42 3.41 13.87
C TYR A 54 4.25 2.66 15.20
N SER A 55 3.54 3.25 16.16
CA SER A 55 3.28 2.61 17.46
C SER A 55 2.49 1.30 17.33
N VAL A 56 1.52 1.25 16.42
CA VAL A 56 0.75 0.03 16.16
C VAL A 56 1.58 -1.00 15.38
N LEU A 57 2.37 -0.57 14.39
CA LEU A 57 3.25 -1.45 13.63
C LEU A 57 4.28 -2.17 14.54
N LYS A 58 4.79 -1.49 15.58
CA LYS A 58 5.69 -2.08 16.59
C LYS A 58 5.08 -3.27 17.36
N LEU A 59 3.75 -3.46 17.35
CA LEU A 59 3.11 -4.64 17.93
C LEU A 59 3.29 -5.89 17.06
N PHE A 60 3.56 -5.71 15.76
CA PHE A 60 3.61 -6.77 14.76
C PHE A 60 4.97 -6.92 14.09
N LEU A 61 5.78 -5.85 14.08
CA LEU A 61 7.09 -5.79 13.45
C LEU A 61 8.19 -5.51 14.48
N LYS A 62 9.33 -6.17 14.29
CA LYS A 62 10.56 -5.97 15.07
C LYS A 62 11.79 -6.01 14.17
N SER A 63 12.93 -5.61 14.71
CA SER A 63 14.21 -5.68 13.99
C SER A 63 14.47 -7.09 13.43
N GLY A 64 14.87 -7.12 12.15
CA GLY A 64 15.13 -8.36 11.39
C GLY A 64 13.93 -8.93 10.65
N ASP A 65 12.72 -8.40 10.85
CA ASP A 65 11.52 -8.85 10.15
C ASP A 65 11.51 -8.39 8.68
N PHE A 66 10.72 -9.08 7.86
CA PHE A 66 10.42 -8.71 6.48
C PHE A 66 8.98 -8.20 6.38
N ALA A 67 8.82 -7.04 5.73
CA ALA A 67 7.52 -6.45 5.42
C ALA A 67 7.41 -6.15 3.91
N ILE A 68 6.20 -6.16 3.39
CA ILE A 68 5.89 -5.85 1.99
C ILE A 68 4.87 -4.72 1.96
N ASP A 69 5.14 -3.68 1.14
CA ASP A 69 4.24 -2.56 0.89
C ASP A 69 3.91 -2.50 -0.60
N LEU A 70 2.69 -2.87 -0.95
CA LEU A 70 2.17 -2.88 -2.33
C LEU A 70 1.32 -1.63 -2.54
N GLY A 71 1.73 -0.78 -3.49
CA GLY A 71 1.19 0.56 -3.66
C GLY A 71 1.80 1.53 -2.65
N ALA A 72 3.13 1.50 -2.54
CA ALA A 72 3.87 2.24 -1.52
C ALA A 72 3.82 3.78 -1.69
N HIS A 73 3.31 4.28 -2.82
CA HIS A 73 3.17 5.69 -3.14
C HIS A 73 4.48 6.47 -2.91
N VAL A 74 4.53 7.46 -2.05
CA VAL A 74 5.75 8.20 -1.67
C VAL A 74 6.52 7.57 -0.50
N GLY A 75 5.98 6.49 0.09
CA GLY A 75 6.62 5.77 1.20
C GLY A 75 6.17 6.20 2.60
N ASP A 76 5.02 6.84 2.73
CA ASP A 76 4.49 7.35 4.00
C ASP A 76 4.27 6.25 5.05
N THR A 77 3.76 5.09 4.66
CA THR A 77 3.68 3.90 5.51
C THR A 77 4.99 3.10 5.49
N THR A 78 5.66 3.06 4.32
CA THR A 78 6.91 2.32 4.12
C THR A 78 7.99 2.73 5.11
N LEU A 79 8.15 4.04 5.38
CA LEU A 79 9.14 4.53 6.34
C LEU A 79 8.85 4.04 7.76
N SER A 80 7.58 4.10 8.19
CA SER A 80 7.17 3.58 9.51
C SER A 80 7.45 2.08 9.65
N MET A 81 7.18 1.28 8.61
CA MET A 81 7.57 -0.14 8.59
C MET A 81 9.10 -0.30 8.63
N GLY A 82 9.83 0.52 7.84
CA GLY A 82 11.30 0.49 7.79
C GLY A 82 11.93 0.74 9.16
N LEU A 83 11.42 1.68 9.92
CA LEU A 83 11.86 1.96 11.30
C LEU A 83 11.57 0.79 12.25
N CYS A 84 10.43 0.10 12.07
CA CYS A 84 10.12 -1.08 12.89
C CYS A 84 11.04 -2.26 12.61
N VAL A 85 11.30 -2.56 11.34
CA VAL A 85 12.16 -3.71 10.97
C VAL A 85 13.65 -3.40 11.07
N GLY A 86 14.02 -2.13 11.11
CA GLY A 86 15.40 -1.67 11.25
C GLY A 86 16.29 -2.04 10.06
N LYS A 87 17.58 -1.82 10.22
CA LYS A 87 18.60 -2.10 9.19
C LYS A 87 18.77 -3.59 8.89
N GLU A 88 18.57 -4.45 9.90
CA GLU A 88 18.70 -5.91 9.77
C GLU A 88 17.48 -6.57 9.11
N GLY A 89 16.33 -5.89 9.12
CA GLY A 89 15.11 -6.32 8.43
C GLY A 89 15.09 -5.90 6.97
N LEU A 90 13.91 -5.94 6.39
CA LEU A 90 13.68 -5.52 5.01
C LEU A 90 12.24 -5.04 4.84
N VAL A 91 12.06 -3.93 4.13
CA VAL A 91 10.77 -3.56 3.53
C VAL A 91 10.91 -3.59 2.02
N LEU A 92 10.15 -4.45 1.35
CA LEU A 92 10.00 -4.46 -0.10
C LEU A 92 8.82 -3.56 -0.47
N ALA A 93 9.08 -2.44 -1.14
CA ALA A 93 8.08 -1.43 -1.46
C ALA A 93 7.86 -1.34 -2.99
N LEU A 94 6.68 -1.74 -3.47
CA LEU A 94 6.32 -1.70 -4.89
C LEU A 94 5.46 -0.47 -5.17
N GLU A 95 5.89 0.34 -6.12
CA GLU A 95 5.14 1.51 -6.59
C GLU A 95 5.25 1.62 -8.13
N PRO A 96 4.15 1.42 -8.86
CA PRO A 96 4.16 1.43 -10.31
C PRO A 96 4.27 2.81 -10.94
N ASN A 97 3.74 3.85 -10.30
CA ASN A 97 3.73 5.20 -10.84
C ASN A 97 5.13 5.83 -10.79
N PRO A 98 5.76 6.18 -11.93
CA PRO A 98 7.12 6.70 -11.92
C PRO A 98 7.27 8.06 -11.23
N ALA A 99 6.18 8.82 -11.07
CA ALA A 99 6.23 10.12 -10.40
C ALA A 99 6.32 9.97 -8.88
N THR A 100 5.51 9.09 -8.28
CA THR A 100 5.54 8.76 -6.85
C THR A 100 6.74 7.89 -6.51
N TYR A 101 7.06 6.90 -7.36
CA TYR A 101 8.24 6.04 -7.18
C TYR A 101 9.54 6.83 -6.99
N ARG A 102 9.74 7.91 -7.74
CA ARG A 102 10.93 8.76 -7.59
C ARG A 102 11.04 9.37 -6.19
N ILE A 103 9.92 9.67 -5.54
CA ILE A 103 9.89 10.18 -4.18
C ILE A 103 10.10 9.05 -3.16
N LEU A 104 9.47 7.90 -3.40
CA LEU A 104 9.70 6.68 -2.62
C LEU A 104 11.18 6.30 -2.63
N GLU A 105 11.82 6.31 -3.80
CA GLU A 105 13.26 6.04 -3.94
C GLU A 105 14.11 7.05 -3.16
N ALA A 106 13.76 8.34 -3.19
CA ALA A 106 14.44 9.35 -2.39
C ALA A 106 14.28 9.06 -0.88
N ASN A 107 13.06 8.78 -0.43
CA ASN A 107 12.76 8.45 0.98
C ASN A 107 13.47 7.19 1.46
N SER A 108 13.58 6.16 0.60
CA SER A 108 14.31 4.94 0.94
C SER A 108 15.81 5.17 1.15
N ARG A 109 16.39 6.18 0.49
CA ARG A 109 17.83 6.50 0.58
C ARG A 109 18.19 7.41 1.75
N LEU A 110 17.27 8.27 2.17
CA LEU A 110 17.55 9.28 3.21
C LEU A 110 17.83 8.69 4.60
N ASN A 111 17.32 7.48 4.90
CA ASN A 111 17.43 6.86 6.23
C ASN A 111 18.08 5.45 6.18
N GLN A 112 19.02 5.21 5.25
CA GLN A 112 19.67 3.91 5.04
C GLN A 112 20.56 3.45 6.21
N ASP A 113 20.95 4.37 7.09
CA ASP A 113 21.70 4.07 8.31
C ASP A 113 20.86 3.36 9.37
N ILE A 114 19.56 3.56 9.37
CA ILE A 114 18.60 3.02 10.36
C ILE A 114 17.50 2.13 9.76
N THR A 115 17.29 2.15 8.43
CA THR A 115 16.28 1.35 7.73
C THR A 115 16.89 0.57 6.56
N HIS A 116 16.16 -0.48 6.13
CA HIS A 116 16.48 -1.21 4.91
C HIS A 116 15.22 -1.32 4.05
N ILE A 117 15.00 -0.33 3.19
CA ILE A 117 13.87 -0.25 2.27
C ILE A 117 14.36 -0.48 0.84
N VAL A 118 13.76 -1.42 0.14
CA VAL A 118 14.03 -1.72 -1.27
C VAL A 118 12.83 -1.29 -2.12
N PRO A 119 12.89 -0.11 -2.75
CA PRO A 119 11.84 0.35 -3.65
C PRO A 119 11.95 -0.33 -5.01
N VAL A 120 10.82 -0.73 -5.60
CA VAL A 120 10.76 -1.35 -6.93
C VAL A 120 9.67 -0.69 -7.76
N ASN A 121 10.04 -0.16 -8.95
CA ASN A 121 9.08 0.50 -9.85
C ASN A 121 8.33 -0.49 -10.72
N VAL A 122 7.42 -1.25 -10.12
CA VAL A 122 6.58 -2.24 -10.78
C VAL A 122 5.19 -2.31 -10.13
N ALA A 123 4.21 -2.80 -10.88
CA ALA A 123 2.90 -3.18 -10.36
C ALA A 123 2.90 -4.65 -9.92
N ALA A 124 2.29 -4.94 -8.77
CA ALA A 124 1.99 -6.30 -8.36
C ALA A 124 0.81 -6.83 -9.21
N MET A 125 1.06 -7.80 -10.08
CA MET A 125 0.11 -8.34 -11.04
C MET A 125 0.03 -9.87 -10.93
N ASP A 126 -0.92 -10.47 -11.67
CA ASP A 126 -1.06 -11.93 -11.78
C ASP A 126 -0.06 -12.57 -12.76
N HIS A 127 0.55 -11.77 -13.67
CA HIS A 127 1.59 -12.21 -14.60
C HIS A 127 2.54 -11.07 -14.94
N ASP A 128 3.74 -11.42 -15.42
CA ASP A 128 4.72 -10.45 -15.90
C ASP A 128 4.25 -9.84 -17.23
N GLY A 129 4.45 -8.54 -17.40
CA GLY A 129 4.06 -7.88 -18.63
C GLY A 129 4.16 -6.36 -18.58
N SER A 130 3.75 -5.74 -19.68
CA SER A 130 3.57 -4.28 -19.76
C SER A 130 2.10 -3.94 -19.66
N TYR A 131 1.78 -3.00 -18.81
CA TYR A 131 0.42 -2.57 -18.50
C TYR A 131 0.27 -1.07 -18.69
N VAL A 132 -0.90 -0.63 -19.13
CA VAL A 132 -1.20 0.80 -19.29
C VAL A 132 -2.00 1.25 -18.08
N PHE A 133 -1.39 2.09 -17.23
CA PHE A 133 -2.07 2.76 -16.13
C PHE A 133 -2.65 4.08 -16.64
N GLN A 134 -3.81 4.44 -16.14
CA GLN A 134 -4.58 5.59 -16.57
C GLN A 134 -4.80 6.59 -15.46
N TYR A 135 -4.49 7.86 -15.73
CA TYR A 135 -4.59 8.94 -14.76
C TYR A 135 -5.51 10.06 -15.25
N ASN A 136 -6.22 10.70 -14.34
CA ASN A 136 -7.20 11.75 -14.64
C ASN A 136 -6.60 13.14 -14.77
N GLU A 137 -5.33 13.30 -14.37
CA GLU A 137 -4.70 14.61 -14.30
C GLU A 137 -3.20 14.55 -14.62
N PRO A 138 -2.60 15.70 -15.04
CA PRO A 138 -1.21 15.77 -15.45
C PRO A 138 -0.19 15.54 -14.34
N SER A 139 -0.61 15.58 -13.07
CA SER A 139 0.24 15.28 -11.90
C SER A 139 0.36 13.79 -11.61
N LEU A 140 -0.38 12.94 -12.32
CA LEU A 140 -0.44 11.47 -12.19
C LEU A 140 -0.79 11.00 -10.76
N MET A 141 -1.61 11.77 -9.99
CA MET A 141 -1.96 11.41 -8.62
C MET A 141 -3.13 10.41 -8.53
N ASN A 142 -4.16 10.61 -9.36
CA ASN A 142 -5.39 9.82 -9.27
C ASN A 142 -5.52 8.93 -10.50
N GLY A 143 -5.30 7.64 -10.31
CA GLY A 143 -5.40 6.67 -11.39
C GLY A 143 -4.74 5.35 -11.02
N GLY A 144 -4.85 4.38 -11.92
CA GLY A 144 -4.31 3.05 -11.72
C GLY A 144 -4.59 2.15 -12.92
N TYR A 145 -4.45 0.84 -12.71
CA TYR A 145 -4.79 -0.15 -13.71
C TYR A 145 -6.30 -0.41 -13.72
N GLN A 146 -6.93 -0.18 -14.87
CA GLN A 146 -8.36 -0.39 -15.04
C GLN A 146 -8.61 -1.33 -16.22
N LYS A 147 -8.92 -2.59 -15.92
CA LYS A 147 -9.23 -3.61 -16.93
C LYS A 147 -10.65 -3.38 -17.49
N GLY A 148 -10.73 -3.14 -18.80
CA GLY A 148 -12.03 -3.15 -19.51
C GLY A 148 -12.90 -1.91 -19.35
N ILE A 149 -12.39 -0.78 -18.84
CA ILE A 149 -13.19 0.44 -18.71
C ILE A 149 -13.11 1.25 -20.01
N SER A 150 -14.31 1.55 -20.58
CA SER A 150 -14.47 2.39 -21.73
C SER A 150 -13.92 3.80 -21.49
N ARG A 151 -13.12 4.32 -22.42
CA ARG A 151 -12.64 5.72 -22.44
C ARG A 151 -13.71 6.78 -22.20
N PHE A 152 -14.97 6.44 -22.46
CA PHE A 152 -16.11 7.36 -22.32
C PHE A 152 -16.70 7.41 -20.90
N ARG A 153 -16.42 6.43 -20.04
CA ARG A 153 -16.99 6.40 -18.67
C ARG A 153 -16.12 7.04 -17.60
N HIS A 154 -14.81 6.98 -17.77
CA HIS A 154 -13.86 7.62 -16.85
C HIS A 154 -12.87 8.39 -17.69
N ALA A 155 -12.94 9.70 -17.67
CA ALA A 155 -12.10 10.65 -18.41
C ALA A 155 -10.61 10.53 -18.01
N SER A 156 -9.99 9.36 -18.26
CA SER A 156 -8.58 9.11 -18.03
C SER A 156 -7.78 9.48 -19.27
N PHE A 157 -6.97 10.53 -19.18
CA PHE A 157 -6.36 11.17 -20.33
C PHE A 157 -4.84 11.01 -20.38
N PHE A 158 -4.25 10.52 -19.31
CA PHE A 158 -2.80 10.34 -19.22
C PHE A 158 -2.52 8.84 -19.03
N ASN A 159 -1.95 8.23 -20.07
CA ASN A 159 -1.53 6.83 -20.02
C ASN A 159 -0.05 6.77 -19.65
N VAL A 160 0.30 5.84 -18.79
CA VAL A 160 1.67 5.54 -18.39
C VAL A 160 1.89 4.04 -18.56
N ASP A 161 2.92 3.67 -19.31
CA ASP A 161 3.35 2.28 -19.41
C ASP A 161 4.07 1.87 -18.13
N VAL A 162 3.59 0.80 -17.54
CA VAL A 162 4.03 0.27 -16.24
C VAL A 162 4.45 -1.18 -16.41
N LYS A 163 5.60 -1.54 -15.88
CA LYS A 163 6.01 -2.94 -15.78
C LYS A 163 5.20 -3.62 -14.67
N GLY A 164 4.49 -4.69 -15.00
CA GLY A 164 3.86 -5.59 -14.04
C GLY A 164 4.70 -6.82 -13.80
N VAL A 165 4.64 -7.35 -12.59
CA VAL A 165 5.32 -8.58 -12.20
C VAL A 165 4.36 -9.50 -11.46
N ASN A 166 4.46 -10.81 -11.71
CA ASN A 166 3.80 -11.80 -10.85
C ASN A 166 4.45 -11.76 -9.47
N LEU A 167 3.68 -11.31 -8.47
CA LEU A 167 4.19 -11.07 -7.12
C LEU A 167 4.77 -12.34 -6.48
N SER A 168 4.11 -13.49 -6.65
CA SER A 168 4.60 -14.76 -6.10
C SER A 168 5.94 -15.14 -6.70
N GLN A 169 6.07 -15.02 -8.03
CA GLN A 169 7.33 -15.35 -8.72
C GLN A 169 8.47 -14.41 -8.29
N LEU A 170 8.20 -13.10 -8.17
CA LEU A 170 9.15 -12.12 -7.66
C LEU A 170 9.65 -12.53 -6.27
N LEU A 171 8.74 -12.83 -5.34
CA LEU A 171 9.08 -13.19 -3.96
C LEU A 171 9.89 -14.49 -3.87
N ILE A 172 9.50 -15.51 -4.64
CA ILE A 172 10.21 -16.82 -4.63
C ILE A 172 11.58 -16.71 -5.29
N ARG A 173 11.73 -15.93 -6.35
CA ARG A 173 12.99 -15.77 -7.09
C ARG A 173 14.00 -14.95 -6.31
N ASP A 174 13.57 -13.75 -5.81
CA ASP A 174 14.50 -12.73 -5.33
C ASP A 174 14.53 -12.61 -3.80
N TYR A 175 13.48 -13.07 -3.09
CA TYR A 175 13.32 -12.88 -1.65
C TYR A 175 13.04 -14.17 -0.87
N LYS A 176 13.26 -15.33 -1.47
CA LYS A 176 12.96 -16.65 -0.87
C LYS A 176 13.47 -16.81 0.56
N GLU A 177 14.72 -16.42 0.81
CA GLU A 177 15.35 -16.52 2.12
C GLU A 177 14.72 -15.56 3.15
N LYS A 178 14.18 -14.43 2.71
CA LYS A 178 13.51 -13.45 3.56
C LYS A 178 12.09 -13.86 3.95
N LEU A 179 11.44 -14.75 3.19
CA LEU A 179 10.05 -15.17 3.43
C LEU A 179 9.84 -15.77 4.83
N ASN A 180 10.84 -16.41 5.42
CA ASN A 180 10.75 -16.96 6.78
C ASN A 180 10.53 -15.86 7.84
N ASN A 181 10.95 -14.64 7.54
CA ASN A 181 10.78 -13.47 8.42
C ASN A 181 9.63 -12.56 7.96
N LEU A 182 8.80 -12.98 6.99
CA LEU A 182 7.65 -12.20 6.55
C LEU A 182 6.62 -12.10 7.66
N LYS A 183 6.34 -10.87 8.13
CA LYS A 183 5.43 -10.57 9.25
C LYS A 183 4.32 -9.62 8.91
N PHE A 184 4.49 -8.80 7.86
CA PHE A 184 3.50 -7.79 7.52
C PHE A 184 3.40 -7.60 6.00
N ILE A 185 2.17 -7.46 5.50
CA ILE A 185 1.88 -7.08 4.12
C ILE A 185 0.86 -5.96 4.14
N LYS A 186 1.19 -4.80 3.54
CA LYS A 186 0.21 -3.77 3.20
C LYS A 186 -0.10 -3.86 1.71
N THR A 187 -1.38 -3.73 1.36
CA THR A 187 -1.82 -3.59 -0.03
C THR A 187 -2.77 -2.40 -0.17
N ASP A 188 -2.51 -1.57 -1.18
CA ASP A 188 -3.32 -0.41 -1.52
C ASP A 188 -3.18 -0.20 -3.05
N LEU A 189 -3.93 -1.01 -3.80
CA LEU A 189 -3.76 -1.19 -5.25
C LEU A 189 -4.96 -0.70 -6.05
N GLU A 190 -5.75 0.21 -5.46
CA GLU A 190 -6.90 0.84 -6.11
C GLU A 190 -7.87 -0.20 -6.74
N GLY A 191 -8.11 -1.29 -6.02
CA GLY A 191 -9.00 -2.38 -6.40
C GLY A 191 -8.30 -3.63 -6.96
N GLY A 192 -6.97 -3.63 -7.07
CA GLY A 192 -6.15 -4.78 -7.43
C GLY A 192 -5.81 -5.73 -6.27
N ASP A 193 -6.14 -5.34 -5.05
CA ASP A 193 -5.72 -5.95 -3.79
C ASP A 193 -6.06 -7.44 -3.67
N TYR A 194 -7.30 -7.80 -3.99
CA TYR A 194 -7.71 -9.21 -3.97
C TYR A 194 -6.97 -10.05 -5.02
N THR A 195 -6.72 -9.49 -6.21
CA THR A 195 -5.95 -10.19 -7.25
C THR A 195 -4.51 -10.41 -6.79
N ALA A 196 -3.87 -9.39 -6.22
CA ALA A 196 -2.53 -9.51 -5.65
C ALA A 196 -2.50 -10.55 -4.52
N PHE A 197 -3.46 -10.53 -3.59
CA PHE A 197 -3.59 -11.54 -2.54
C PHE A 197 -3.68 -12.95 -3.10
N LEU A 198 -4.50 -13.18 -4.14
CA LEU A 198 -4.64 -14.51 -4.75
C LEU A 198 -3.31 -15.03 -5.32
N THR A 199 -2.45 -14.17 -5.87
CA THR A 199 -1.15 -14.60 -6.39
C THR A 199 -0.19 -15.08 -5.30
N ILE A 200 -0.33 -14.58 -4.08
CA ILE A 200 0.54 -14.93 -2.94
C ILE A 200 -0.18 -15.73 -1.85
N LYS A 201 -1.40 -16.23 -2.10
CA LYS A 201 -2.23 -16.93 -1.09
C LYS A 201 -1.46 -18.08 -0.40
N ASP A 202 -0.66 -18.84 -1.14
CA ASP A 202 0.14 -19.93 -0.56
C ASP A 202 1.27 -19.42 0.33
N ILE A 203 1.89 -18.29 -0.03
CA ILE A 203 2.89 -17.62 0.81
C ILE A 203 2.23 -17.11 2.08
N VAL A 204 1.08 -16.44 1.97
CA VAL A 204 0.29 -15.99 3.12
C VAL A 204 -0.11 -17.15 4.02
N LYS A 205 -0.64 -18.24 3.46
CA LYS A 205 -1.01 -19.45 4.20
C LYS A 205 0.16 -20.05 4.97
N LYS A 206 1.35 -20.05 4.37
CA LYS A 206 2.55 -20.64 4.96
C LYS A 206 3.16 -19.77 6.07
N HIS A 207 3.23 -18.47 5.86
CA HIS A 207 3.99 -17.56 6.72
C HIS A 207 3.12 -16.75 7.68
N MET A 208 1.79 -16.70 7.43
CA MET A 208 0.79 -16.06 8.29
C MET A 208 1.17 -14.63 8.71
N PRO A 209 1.54 -13.74 7.76
CA PRO A 209 1.80 -12.33 8.10
C PRO A 209 0.52 -11.61 8.50
N VAL A 210 0.63 -10.52 9.25
CA VAL A 210 -0.47 -9.55 9.38
C VAL A 210 -0.71 -8.90 8.03
N ILE A 211 -1.97 -8.66 7.66
CA ILE A 211 -2.34 -8.04 6.38
C ILE A 211 -3.18 -6.81 6.65
N GLN A 212 -2.73 -5.66 6.14
CA GLN A 212 -3.53 -4.46 5.95
C GLN A 212 -3.89 -4.35 4.46
N SER A 213 -5.16 -4.18 4.13
CA SER A 213 -5.58 -4.13 2.73
C SER A 213 -6.74 -3.18 2.50
N GLU A 214 -6.71 -2.46 1.38
CA GLU A 214 -7.84 -1.68 0.93
C GLU A 214 -8.94 -2.58 0.35
N ILE A 215 -10.18 -2.35 0.76
CA ILE A 215 -11.38 -2.86 0.11
C ILE A 215 -11.99 -1.73 -0.71
N ASN A 216 -11.49 -1.58 -1.93
CA ASN A 216 -11.84 -0.46 -2.79
C ASN A 216 -13.30 -0.50 -3.28
N GLY A 217 -13.92 0.70 -3.40
CA GLY A 217 -15.30 0.89 -3.86
C GLY A 217 -15.60 0.38 -5.27
N VAL A 218 -14.59 0.20 -6.11
CA VAL A 218 -14.72 -0.36 -7.48
C VAL A 218 -14.90 -1.89 -7.49
N MET A 219 -14.50 -2.58 -6.42
CA MET A 219 -14.70 -4.02 -6.30
C MET A 219 -16.19 -4.36 -6.23
N SER A 220 -16.61 -5.43 -6.90
CA SER A 220 -17.96 -5.96 -6.74
C SER A 220 -18.18 -6.48 -5.30
N THR A 221 -19.43 -6.46 -4.81
CA THR A 221 -19.77 -7.02 -3.50
C THR A 221 -19.32 -8.48 -3.38
N SER A 222 -19.47 -9.28 -4.46
CA SER A 222 -19.00 -10.66 -4.47
C SER A 222 -17.48 -10.76 -4.32
N THR A 223 -16.71 -9.90 -4.98
CA THR A 223 -15.25 -9.86 -4.85
C THR A 223 -14.82 -9.53 -3.42
N ARG A 224 -15.46 -8.54 -2.78
CA ARG A 224 -15.20 -8.15 -1.39
C ARG A 224 -15.51 -9.29 -0.41
N ASN A 225 -16.68 -9.91 -0.56
CA ASN A 225 -17.06 -11.07 0.26
C ASN A 225 -16.07 -12.23 0.07
N ASN A 226 -15.68 -12.55 -1.16
CA ASN A 226 -14.70 -13.60 -1.43
C ASN A 226 -13.33 -13.29 -0.79
N TYR A 227 -12.88 -12.03 -0.83
CA TYR A 227 -11.61 -11.65 -0.22
C TYR A 227 -11.64 -11.88 1.29
N VAL A 228 -12.64 -11.33 1.98
CA VAL A 228 -12.80 -11.51 3.43
C VAL A 228 -12.98 -12.98 3.79
N GLN A 229 -13.77 -13.73 3.01
CA GLN A 229 -13.98 -15.16 3.23
C GLN A 229 -12.68 -15.95 3.08
N ASN A 230 -11.85 -15.68 2.07
CA ASN A 230 -10.56 -16.33 1.89
C ASN A 230 -9.61 -16.09 3.09
N LEU A 231 -9.60 -14.88 3.66
CA LEU A 231 -8.83 -14.58 4.87
C LEU A 231 -9.36 -15.37 6.07
N LYS A 232 -10.68 -15.44 6.27
CA LYS A 232 -11.32 -16.24 7.34
C LYS A 232 -11.04 -17.73 7.20
N GLU A 233 -11.05 -18.28 5.98
CA GLU A 233 -10.70 -19.69 5.69
C GLU A 233 -9.23 -20.01 6.04
N LEU A 234 -8.36 -19.01 5.99
CA LEU A 234 -6.98 -19.10 6.49
C LEU A 234 -6.87 -18.86 8.00
N ASN A 235 -7.99 -18.78 8.74
CA ASN A 235 -8.11 -18.52 10.17
C ASN A 235 -7.68 -17.12 10.61
N TYR A 236 -7.67 -16.12 9.73
CA TYR A 236 -7.44 -14.73 10.16
C TYR A 236 -8.65 -14.15 10.90
N HIS A 237 -8.37 -13.36 11.95
CA HIS A 237 -9.33 -12.43 12.52
C HIS A 237 -9.29 -11.15 11.66
N VAL A 238 -10.43 -10.82 11.05
CA VAL A 238 -10.52 -9.69 10.10
C VAL A 238 -11.29 -8.55 10.75
N PHE A 239 -10.62 -7.44 10.92
CA PHE A 239 -11.13 -6.17 11.43
C PHE A 239 -11.29 -5.17 10.29
N SER A 240 -11.98 -4.05 10.55
CA SER A 240 -11.99 -2.87 9.68
C SER A 240 -11.31 -1.70 10.37
N LEU A 241 -10.84 -0.72 9.59
CA LEU A 241 -10.37 0.55 10.10
C LEU A 241 -11.47 1.60 9.92
N SER A 242 -11.76 2.38 10.97
CA SER A 242 -12.74 3.48 10.89
C SER A 242 -12.14 4.76 10.29
N SER A 243 -10.81 4.83 10.22
CA SER A 243 -10.03 5.86 9.56
C SER A 243 -8.82 5.20 8.91
N GLU A 244 -7.98 5.95 8.21
CA GLU A 244 -6.74 5.45 7.62
C GLU A 244 -5.66 5.07 8.65
N SER A 245 -5.85 5.40 9.94
CA SER A 245 -4.90 5.06 11.01
C SER A 245 -5.19 3.68 11.59
N LEU A 246 -4.12 2.92 11.84
CA LEU A 246 -4.18 1.61 12.50
C LEU A 246 -4.71 1.68 13.94
N GLU A 247 -4.71 2.85 14.57
CA GLU A 247 -5.34 3.06 15.89
C GLU A 247 -6.88 2.92 15.85
N SER A 248 -7.47 2.94 14.67
CA SER A 248 -8.91 2.93 14.46
C SER A 248 -9.52 1.55 14.20
N ILE A 249 -8.83 0.47 14.58
CA ILE A 249 -9.25 -0.92 14.38
C ILE A 249 -10.56 -1.20 15.13
N GLN A 250 -11.54 -1.78 14.41
CA GLN A 250 -12.86 -2.18 14.94
C GLN A 250 -13.35 -3.46 14.26
N ASP A 251 -14.37 -4.09 14.83
CA ASP A 251 -14.99 -5.28 14.25
C ASP A 251 -15.51 -4.99 12.83
N LEU A 252 -15.20 -5.89 11.90
CA LEU A 252 -15.70 -5.81 10.53
C LEU A 252 -17.19 -6.18 10.48
N LYS A 253 -18.02 -5.23 10.08
CA LYS A 253 -19.45 -5.41 9.90
C LYS A 253 -19.80 -5.78 8.45
N GLN A 254 -20.78 -6.67 8.27
CA GLN A 254 -21.22 -7.09 6.92
C GLN A 254 -21.71 -5.90 6.08
N GLU A 255 -22.37 -4.92 6.69
CA GLU A 255 -22.87 -3.71 5.99
C GLU A 255 -21.73 -2.91 5.34
N MET A 256 -20.50 -2.96 5.89
CA MET A 256 -19.33 -2.33 5.29
C MET A 256 -18.92 -3.05 4.00
N ILE A 257 -18.91 -4.40 4.04
CA ILE A 257 -18.59 -5.23 2.86
C ILE A 257 -19.61 -4.99 1.74
N ASP A 258 -20.89 -4.90 2.10
CA ASP A 258 -21.99 -4.71 1.15
C ASP A 258 -22.10 -3.26 0.64
N SER A 259 -21.45 -2.30 1.33
CA SER A 259 -21.42 -0.91 0.91
C SER A 259 -20.57 -0.75 -0.36
N LYS A 260 -20.77 0.37 -1.09
CA LYS A 260 -19.90 0.77 -2.22
C LYS A 260 -18.76 1.70 -1.78
N LYS A 261 -18.56 1.86 -0.48
CA LYS A 261 -17.49 2.72 0.04
C LYS A 261 -16.18 1.97 0.06
N THR A 262 -15.09 2.69 -0.11
CA THR A 262 -13.74 2.20 0.17
C THR A 262 -13.51 2.21 1.68
N PHE A 263 -12.86 1.17 2.20
CA PHE A 263 -12.42 1.06 3.58
C PHE A 263 -11.26 0.08 3.68
N ASP A 264 -10.47 0.19 4.73
CA ASP A 264 -9.37 -0.73 4.98
C ASP A 264 -9.79 -1.87 5.90
N ILE A 265 -9.25 -3.06 5.65
CA ILE A 265 -9.28 -4.20 6.55
C ILE A 265 -7.91 -4.42 7.19
N PHE A 266 -7.94 -5.02 8.39
CA PHE A 266 -6.76 -5.43 9.11
C PHE A 266 -6.94 -6.88 9.55
N ALA A 267 -6.19 -7.79 8.95
CA ALA A 267 -6.30 -9.22 9.19
C ALA A 267 -5.12 -9.70 10.04
N ILE A 268 -5.42 -10.21 11.24
CA ILE A 268 -4.45 -10.65 12.23
C ILE A 268 -4.48 -12.18 12.33
N PRO A 269 -3.34 -12.87 12.17
CA PRO A 269 -3.28 -14.32 12.33
C PRO A 269 -3.48 -14.75 13.78
N PRO A 270 -4.01 -15.96 14.07
CA PRO A 270 -4.34 -16.42 15.42
C PRO A 270 -3.19 -16.28 16.43
N ALA A 271 -1.97 -16.57 16.00
CA ALA A 271 -0.79 -16.51 16.87
C ALA A 271 -0.48 -15.08 17.41
N MET A 272 -0.99 -14.04 16.76
CA MET A 272 -0.75 -12.64 17.15
C MET A 272 -1.95 -11.96 17.82
N ILE A 273 -3.13 -12.59 17.79
CA ILE A 273 -4.36 -11.97 18.29
C ILE A 273 -4.35 -11.72 19.80
N GLU A 274 -3.75 -12.62 20.58
CA GLU A 274 -3.66 -12.45 22.03
C GLU A 274 -2.80 -11.26 22.43
N ASN A 275 -1.67 -11.06 21.72
CA ASN A 275 -0.78 -9.91 21.94
C ASN A 275 -1.48 -8.61 21.57
N PHE A 276 -2.21 -8.61 20.47
CA PHE A 276 -3.00 -7.47 20.02
C PHE A 276 -4.06 -7.08 21.06
N ASN A 277 -4.87 -8.03 21.53
CA ASN A 277 -5.92 -7.77 22.52
C ASN A 277 -5.37 -7.24 23.86
N LYS A 278 -4.21 -7.72 24.31
CA LYS A 278 -3.54 -7.22 25.53
C LYS A 278 -3.06 -5.77 25.37
N SER A 279 -2.56 -5.41 24.17
CA SER A 279 -2.03 -4.08 23.89
C SER A 279 -3.12 -3.04 23.66
N SER A 280 -4.23 -3.41 22.99
CA SER A 280 -5.37 -2.51 22.78
C SER A 280 -6.08 -2.11 24.07
N ILE A 281 -5.99 -2.92 25.13
CA ILE A 281 -6.50 -2.57 26.47
C ILE A 281 -5.66 -1.47 27.13
N ASN A 282 -4.38 -1.35 26.79
CA ASN A 282 -3.46 -0.35 27.36
C ASN A 282 -3.45 0.98 26.59
N VAL A 283 -3.89 1.02 25.33
CA VAL A 283 -3.99 2.25 24.51
C VAL A 283 -5.31 2.99 24.78
N ALA A 284 -6.32 2.29 25.31
CA ALA A 284 -7.62 2.88 25.68
C ALA A 284 -7.68 3.41 27.13
N ARG A 285 -6.57 3.45 27.85
CA ARG A 285 -6.38 4.08 29.17
C ARG A 285 -5.39 5.23 29.09
#